data_fc4c3dbc3ae5518a43eebb0d591deb38
#
_entry.id   fc4c3dbc3ae5518a43eebb0d591deb38
#
_cell.length_a   1.000
_cell.length_b   1.000
_cell.length_c   1.000
_cell.angle_alpha   90.00
_cell.angle_beta   90.00
_cell.angle_gamma   90.00
#
_symmetry.space_group_name_H-M   'P 1'
#
loop_
_entity.id
_entity.type
_entity.pdbx_description
1 polymer ?
#
loop_
_entity_poly.entity_id
_entity_poly.type
_entity_poly.pdbx_seq_one_letter_code
_entity_poly.pdbx_strand_id
1 'polypeptide(L)'
;VRLVFRTDARALEFEVLTSTGQLDSDPHPRPTGMLELLVDGALAGRQQAPVGNVLRMAGPGAVQRLIPGEPGTVRFAGLPAGMKGVELWLPQQTPTELVALRADGDVLAPLPDGRRRWVHHGSSISHCIEADGLTGTWPVVAAALGGVEVINLSQAGNALLDPYVVRTIRDTPADLISLKVGINIVSLSAFRLRTFGPAVHGFLDTIRDGHPDTPLLLISPVSCPALEETPGPTTTGPDGRFAALGDAADVADGALSLAVVRAELARIAAARQASDPHLHHLDGRELLGPDEADDLADGLHPTAAAYRRMGKRFAAHAFATDGPFRRVS
;
A
#
# COMPACT_ATOMS: atom_id res chain seq x y z
N VAL A 1 -1.45 8.70 4.35
CA VAL A 1 -0.99 9.96 5.00
C VAL A 1 -1.62 10.06 6.38
N ARG A 2 -0.86 10.56 7.36
CA ARG A 2 -1.37 10.82 8.71
C ARG A 2 -0.89 12.17 9.22
N LEU A 3 -1.71 12.80 10.05
CA LEU A 3 -1.35 13.96 10.84
C LEU A 3 -1.08 13.50 12.26
N VAL A 4 0.06 13.90 12.84
CA VAL A 4 0.48 13.51 14.19
C VAL A 4 0.71 14.75 15.04
N PHE A 5 0.14 14.80 16.23
CA PHE A 5 0.27 15.92 17.18
C PHE A 5 -0.03 15.47 18.62
N ARG A 6 0.16 16.36 19.57
CA ARG A 6 -0.29 16.16 20.95
C ARG A 6 -1.35 17.18 21.31
N THR A 7 -2.28 16.80 22.18
CA THR A 7 -3.34 17.69 22.63
C THR A 7 -3.89 17.26 23.99
N ASP A 8 -4.42 18.21 24.75
CA ASP A 8 -5.26 17.95 25.91
C ASP A 8 -6.75 18.08 25.58
N ALA A 9 -7.09 18.46 24.35
CA ALA A 9 -8.47 18.61 23.87
C ALA A 9 -9.31 17.35 24.08
N ARG A 10 -10.58 17.53 24.36
CA ARG A 10 -11.59 16.48 24.49
C ARG A 10 -12.46 16.35 23.25
N ALA A 11 -12.39 17.34 22.34
CA ALA A 11 -13.03 17.33 21.04
C ALA A 11 -12.08 17.91 19.98
N LEU A 12 -12.08 17.27 18.80
CA LEU A 12 -11.34 17.68 17.62
C LEU A 12 -12.29 17.77 16.44
N GLU A 13 -12.17 18.82 15.65
CA GLU A 13 -12.89 18.99 14.40
C GLU A 13 -11.90 19.17 13.25
N PHE A 14 -12.07 18.36 12.21
CA PHE A 14 -11.25 18.42 11.00
C PHE A 14 -12.16 18.86 9.85
N GLU A 15 -11.86 20.01 9.28
CA GLU A 15 -12.50 20.46 8.05
C GLU A 15 -11.69 19.93 6.87
N VAL A 16 -12.34 19.14 6.02
CA VAL A 16 -11.68 18.43 4.93
C VAL A 16 -12.44 18.64 3.62
N LEU A 17 -11.70 18.76 2.52
CA LEU A 17 -12.24 18.73 1.18
C LEU A 17 -11.75 17.48 0.47
N THR A 18 -12.68 16.56 0.19
CA THR A 18 -12.38 15.32 -0.50
C THR A 18 -12.62 15.43 -2.00
N SER A 19 -12.00 14.54 -2.78
CA SER A 19 -12.30 14.37 -4.21
C SER A 19 -12.61 12.91 -4.48
N THR A 20 -13.81 12.61 -5.01
CA THR A 20 -14.22 11.25 -5.35
C THR A 20 -14.61 11.10 -6.81
N GLY A 21 -14.49 9.88 -7.36
CA GLY A 21 -14.87 9.59 -8.73
C GLY A 21 -16.35 9.23 -8.87
N GLN A 22 -16.93 9.55 -10.02
CA GLN A 22 -18.24 9.06 -10.44
C GLN A 22 -18.19 8.71 -11.92
N LEU A 23 -18.47 7.45 -12.27
CA LEU A 23 -18.66 7.09 -13.66
C LEU A 23 -20.00 7.65 -14.17
N ASP A 24 -20.08 7.98 -15.44
CA ASP A 24 -21.34 8.47 -16.05
C ASP A 24 -22.47 7.45 -15.99
N SER A 25 -22.12 6.16 -15.93
CA SER A 25 -23.06 5.05 -15.72
C SER A 25 -23.56 4.94 -14.28
N ASP A 26 -22.91 5.57 -13.32
CA ASP A 26 -23.24 5.44 -11.89
C ASP A 26 -24.16 6.59 -11.44
N PRO A 27 -25.26 6.29 -10.74
CA PRO A 27 -26.18 7.33 -10.26
C PRO A 27 -25.59 8.19 -9.13
N HIS A 28 -24.58 7.67 -8.42
CA HIS A 28 -23.97 8.32 -7.25
C HIS A 28 -22.42 8.32 -7.35
N PRO A 29 -21.74 9.29 -6.71
CA PRO A 29 -20.29 9.24 -6.55
C PRO A 29 -19.86 7.97 -5.76
N ARG A 30 -18.64 7.52 -6.00
CA ARG A 30 -18.05 6.46 -5.19
C ARG A 30 -18.01 6.90 -3.73
N PRO A 31 -18.25 5.98 -2.77
CA PRO A 31 -18.12 6.30 -1.36
C PRO A 31 -16.74 6.87 -1.03
N THR A 32 -16.71 7.86 -0.19
CA THR A 32 -15.46 8.37 0.41
C THR A 32 -14.95 7.39 1.45
N GLY A 33 -13.63 7.38 1.66
CA GLY A 33 -13.02 6.53 2.67
C GLY A 33 -13.20 7.05 4.10
N MET A 34 -12.64 6.32 5.06
CA MET A 34 -12.74 6.62 6.49
C MET A 34 -11.57 7.47 6.96
N LEU A 35 -11.85 8.52 7.76
CA LEU A 35 -10.87 9.11 8.66
C LEU A 35 -10.84 8.28 9.95
N GLU A 36 -9.65 7.96 10.41
CA GLU A 36 -9.44 7.16 11.62
C GLU A 36 -8.59 7.95 12.61
N LEU A 37 -9.09 8.11 13.83
CA LEU A 37 -8.39 8.80 14.91
C LEU A 37 -7.84 7.76 15.91
N LEU A 38 -6.53 7.80 16.14
CA LEU A 38 -5.88 7.06 17.21
C LEU A 38 -5.49 8.03 18.33
N VAL A 39 -5.66 7.57 19.55
CA VAL A 39 -5.19 8.23 20.78
C VAL A 39 -4.23 7.29 21.47
N ASP A 40 -3.01 7.76 21.69
CA ASP A 40 -1.91 6.97 22.29
C ASP A 40 -1.75 5.58 21.64
N GLY A 41 -1.88 5.53 20.30
CA GLY A 41 -1.77 4.32 19.49
C GLY A 41 -3.02 3.43 19.45
N ALA A 42 -4.07 3.73 20.21
CA ALA A 42 -5.34 3.00 20.21
C ALA A 42 -6.39 3.70 19.33
N LEU A 43 -7.15 2.93 18.54
CA LEU A 43 -8.23 3.48 17.71
C LEU A 43 -9.34 4.07 18.60
N ALA A 44 -9.49 5.39 18.56
CA ALA A 44 -10.49 6.14 19.32
C ALA A 44 -11.78 6.40 18.54
N GLY A 45 -11.72 6.41 17.20
CA GLY A 45 -12.91 6.61 16.40
C GLY A 45 -12.66 6.50 14.89
N ARG A 46 -13.75 6.29 14.16
CA ARG A 46 -13.83 6.28 12.69
C ARG A 46 -14.97 7.15 12.23
N GLN A 47 -14.74 7.95 11.22
CA GLN A 47 -15.77 8.79 10.60
C GLN A 47 -15.60 8.74 9.09
N GLN A 48 -16.70 8.58 8.36
CA GLN A 48 -16.66 8.68 6.91
C GLN A 48 -16.34 10.12 6.48
N ALA A 49 -15.42 10.27 5.55
CA ALA A 49 -15.11 11.58 5.01
C ALA A 49 -16.33 12.14 4.25
N PRO A 50 -16.66 13.43 4.40
CA PRO A 50 -17.75 14.05 3.64
C PRO A 50 -17.43 14.03 2.15
N VAL A 51 -18.45 13.99 1.30
CA VAL A 51 -18.28 14.16 -0.15
C VAL A 51 -18.05 15.64 -0.44
N GLY A 52 -16.90 15.95 -1.04
CA GLY A 52 -16.55 17.28 -1.54
C GLY A 52 -16.62 17.34 -3.06
N ASN A 53 -15.49 17.46 -3.73
CA ASN A 53 -15.38 17.48 -5.18
C ASN A 53 -15.78 16.12 -5.80
N VAL A 54 -16.43 16.16 -6.98
CA VAL A 54 -16.75 14.96 -7.74
C VAL A 54 -16.09 15.03 -9.13
N LEU A 55 -15.28 14.02 -9.44
CA LEU A 55 -14.65 13.84 -10.73
C LEU A 55 -15.54 12.95 -11.62
N ARG A 56 -16.31 13.56 -12.54
CA ARG A 56 -17.12 12.82 -13.51
C ARG A 56 -16.19 12.20 -14.56
N MET A 57 -16.42 10.93 -14.87
CA MET A 57 -15.58 10.14 -15.77
C MET A 57 -16.45 9.36 -16.77
N ALA A 58 -16.08 9.40 -18.06
CA ALA A 58 -16.70 8.57 -19.09
C ALA A 58 -16.30 7.09 -18.99
N GLY A 59 -15.17 6.83 -18.34
CA GLY A 59 -14.61 5.49 -18.13
C GLY A 59 -13.40 5.57 -17.20
N PRO A 60 -12.75 4.43 -16.88
CA PRO A 60 -11.58 4.41 -16.01
C PRO A 60 -10.48 5.37 -16.49
N GLY A 61 -10.09 6.31 -15.64
CA GLY A 61 -9.04 7.31 -15.93
C GLY A 61 -9.44 8.45 -16.89
N ALA A 62 -10.63 8.44 -17.48
CA ALA A 62 -11.10 9.47 -18.42
C ALA A 62 -11.89 10.57 -17.69
N VAL A 63 -11.20 11.44 -16.93
CA VAL A 63 -11.84 12.58 -16.29
C VAL A 63 -12.39 13.55 -17.32
N GLN A 64 -13.71 13.78 -17.30
CA GLN A 64 -14.39 14.71 -18.20
C GLN A 64 -14.64 16.06 -17.52
N ARG A 65 -15.01 16.04 -16.25
CA ARG A 65 -15.46 17.24 -15.55
C ARG A 65 -15.21 17.14 -14.05
N LEU A 66 -14.67 18.20 -13.48
CA LEU A 66 -14.68 18.45 -12.04
C LEU A 66 -15.99 19.17 -11.68
N ILE A 67 -16.74 18.61 -10.74
CA ILE A 67 -17.85 19.28 -10.06
C ILE A 67 -17.30 19.72 -8.70
N PRO A 68 -17.10 21.02 -8.47
CA PRO A 68 -16.65 21.52 -7.18
C PRO A 68 -17.66 21.24 -6.08
N GLY A 69 -17.16 20.85 -4.90
CA GLY A 69 -17.92 20.70 -3.68
C GLY A 69 -17.35 21.60 -2.58
N GLU A 70 -18.03 21.64 -1.45
CA GLU A 70 -17.60 22.40 -0.29
C GLU A 70 -16.88 21.52 0.71
N PRO A 71 -15.95 22.07 1.53
CA PRO A 71 -15.37 21.35 2.66
C PRO A 71 -16.45 20.91 3.65
N GLY A 72 -16.27 19.73 4.21
CA GLY A 72 -17.13 19.21 5.27
C GLY A 72 -16.35 18.99 6.56
N THR A 73 -17.05 18.97 7.69
CA THR A 73 -16.46 18.81 9.02
C THR A 73 -16.66 17.40 9.54
N VAL A 74 -15.56 16.80 10.03
CA VAL A 74 -15.55 15.54 10.76
C VAL A 74 -15.17 15.82 12.21
N ARG A 75 -15.98 15.32 13.16
CA ARG A 75 -15.79 15.59 14.59
C ARG A 75 -15.55 14.31 15.38
N PHE A 76 -14.52 14.34 16.22
CA PHE A 76 -14.24 13.33 17.25
C PHE A 76 -14.39 14.00 18.61
N ALA A 77 -15.22 13.46 19.47
CA ALA A 77 -15.51 14.00 20.79
C ALA A 77 -15.46 12.90 21.87
N GLY A 78 -15.43 13.31 23.15
CA GLY A 78 -15.34 12.39 24.25
C GLY A 78 -13.93 11.79 24.41
N LEU A 79 -12.91 12.45 23.91
CA LEU A 79 -11.52 12.01 24.05
C LEU A 79 -11.09 12.03 25.52
N PRO A 80 -10.12 11.20 25.92
CA PRO A 80 -9.58 11.19 27.28
C PRO A 80 -9.11 12.56 27.74
N ALA A 81 -9.22 12.86 29.02
CA ALA A 81 -8.66 14.08 29.60
C ALA A 81 -7.13 13.99 29.67
N GLY A 82 -6.47 15.16 29.71
CA GLY A 82 -5.02 15.30 29.80
C GLY A 82 -4.30 15.23 28.45
N MET A 83 -3.00 15.52 28.48
CA MET A 83 -2.14 15.54 27.28
C MET A 83 -1.98 14.11 26.73
N LYS A 84 -2.21 13.94 25.43
CA LYS A 84 -2.17 12.66 24.71
C LYS A 84 -1.61 12.82 23.33
N GLY A 85 -1.04 11.76 22.79
CA GLY A 85 -0.66 11.64 21.39
C GLY A 85 -1.86 11.34 20.50
N VAL A 86 -1.99 12.04 19.40
CA VAL A 86 -3.08 11.86 18.43
C VAL A 86 -2.50 11.60 17.05
N GLU A 87 -3.05 10.59 16.37
CA GLU A 87 -2.81 10.35 14.94
C GLU A 87 -4.15 10.39 14.19
N LEU A 88 -4.31 11.32 13.26
CA LEU A 88 -5.41 11.29 12.29
C LEU A 88 -4.91 10.64 11.01
N TRP A 89 -5.49 9.51 10.65
CA TRP A 89 -5.23 8.81 9.42
C TRP A 89 -6.24 9.19 8.35
N LEU A 90 -5.76 9.73 7.22
CA LEU A 90 -6.59 10.14 6.08
C LEU A 90 -6.95 8.92 5.22
N PRO A 91 -8.09 8.95 4.50
CA PRO A 91 -8.51 7.84 3.66
C PRO A 91 -7.46 7.49 2.59
N GLN A 92 -7.18 6.20 2.39
CA GLN A 92 -6.22 5.75 1.38
C GLN A 92 -6.74 5.84 -0.06
N GLN A 93 -8.05 5.83 -0.26
CA GLN A 93 -8.65 5.81 -1.60
C GLN A 93 -9.35 7.12 -2.00
N THR A 94 -9.27 8.13 -1.16
CA THR A 94 -9.94 9.41 -1.40
C THR A 94 -8.94 10.54 -1.21
N PRO A 95 -8.51 11.23 -2.28
CA PRO A 95 -7.75 12.46 -2.15
C PRO A 95 -8.45 13.40 -1.19
N THR A 96 -7.72 13.86 -0.18
CA THR A 96 -8.27 14.64 0.93
C THR A 96 -7.36 15.82 1.22
N GLU A 97 -7.89 17.03 1.11
CA GLU A 97 -7.26 18.25 1.57
C GLU A 97 -7.68 18.50 3.02
N LEU A 98 -6.73 18.74 3.90
CA LEU A 98 -6.98 19.17 5.27
C LEU A 98 -7.05 20.69 5.28
N VAL A 99 -8.27 21.23 5.41
CA VAL A 99 -8.53 22.69 5.34
C VAL A 99 -8.27 23.34 6.69
N ALA A 100 -8.78 22.74 7.78
CA ALA A 100 -8.58 23.25 9.13
C ALA A 100 -8.64 22.14 10.19
N LEU A 101 -7.95 22.40 11.30
CA LEU A 101 -8.08 21.67 12.55
C LEU A 101 -8.54 22.64 13.64
N ARG A 102 -9.63 22.30 14.34
CA ARG A 102 -10.12 23.02 15.52
C ARG A 102 -10.15 22.07 16.71
N ALA A 103 -9.80 22.57 17.88
CA ALA A 103 -9.74 21.82 19.11
C ALA A 103 -10.27 22.69 20.28
N ASP A 104 -10.82 22.05 21.31
CA ASP A 104 -11.22 22.70 22.56
C ASP A 104 -10.07 22.76 23.58
N GLY A 105 -8.85 22.50 23.17
CA GLY A 105 -7.62 22.54 23.97
C GLY A 105 -6.40 22.83 23.10
N ASP A 106 -5.21 22.74 23.69
CA ASP A 106 -3.95 23.02 23.02
C ASP A 106 -3.61 21.96 21.97
N VAL A 107 -2.98 22.38 20.86
CA VAL A 107 -2.42 21.50 19.83
C VAL A 107 -0.92 21.77 19.73
N LEU A 108 -0.13 20.74 20.02
CA LEU A 108 1.33 20.82 20.12
C LEU A 108 2.01 19.86 19.14
N ALA A 109 3.24 20.15 18.76
CA ALA A 109 4.04 19.26 17.95
C ALA A 109 4.21 17.88 18.64
N PRO A 110 4.31 16.77 17.85
CA PRO A 110 4.56 15.45 18.42
C PRO A 110 5.93 15.40 19.09
N LEU A 111 6.10 14.50 20.06
CA LEU A 111 7.44 14.16 20.55
C LEU A 111 8.13 13.23 19.55
N PRO A 112 9.47 13.34 19.41
CA PRO A 112 10.22 12.32 18.68
C PRO A 112 9.99 10.96 19.33
N ASP A 113 9.59 9.97 18.57
CA ASP A 113 9.28 8.63 19.10
C ASP A 113 10.41 7.60 18.89
N GLY A 114 11.46 7.96 18.13
CA GLY A 114 12.63 7.12 17.89
C GLY A 114 12.35 5.82 17.11
N ARG A 115 11.15 5.66 16.56
CA ARG A 115 10.82 4.48 15.76
C ARG A 115 11.66 4.43 14.49
N ARG A 116 12.12 3.22 14.10
CA ARG A 116 12.74 3.00 12.80
C ARG A 116 11.74 3.31 11.69
N ARG A 117 12.24 3.91 10.62
CA ARG A 117 11.45 4.27 9.44
C ARG A 117 11.51 3.14 8.42
N TRP A 118 10.35 2.58 8.09
CA TRP A 118 10.18 1.57 7.06
C TRP A 118 9.55 2.18 5.81
N VAL A 119 10.31 2.24 4.70
CA VAL A 119 9.80 2.62 3.38
C VAL A 119 9.32 1.38 2.66
N HIS A 120 8.05 1.37 2.24
CA HIS A 120 7.43 0.28 1.50
C HIS A 120 6.92 0.77 0.15
N HIS A 121 7.15 -0.02 -0.91
CA HIS A 121 6.57 0.19 -2.24
C HIS A 121 5.92 -1.09 -2.74
N GLY A 122 4.77 -0.96 -3.42
CA GLY A 122 4.04 -2.04 -4.05
C GLY A 122 2.87 -1.54 -4.90
N SER A 123 1.96 -2.45 -5.23
CA SER A 123 0.78 -2.21 -6.07
C SER A 123 -0.46 -1.77 -5.27
N SER A 124 -1.65 -1.87 -5.88
CA SER A 124 -2.96 -1.74 -5.21
C SER A 124 -3.11 -2.67 -4.01
N ILE A 125 -2.50 -3.87 -4.04
CA ILE A 125 -2.51 -4.81 -2.92
C ILE A 125 -1.73 -4.28 -1.71
N SER A 126 -0.78 -3.35 -1.91
CA SER A 126 -0.06 -2.66 -0.83
C SER A 126 -0.66 -1.28 -0.51
N HIS A 127 -1.35 -0.67 -1.46
CA HIS A 127 -2.23 0.48 -1.22
C HIS A 127 -3.48 0.07 -0.44
N CYS A 128 -3.92 -1.17 -0.60
CA CYS A 128 -5.04 -1.81 0.11
C CYS A 128 -6.40 -1.13 -0.15
N ILE A 129 -6.81 -1.09 -1.41
CA ILE A 129 -8.06 -0.43 -1.83
C ILE A 129 -9.27 -1.00 -1.06
N GLU A 130 -9.32 -2.33 -0.85
CA GLU A 130 -10.43 -3.04 -0.20
C GLU A 130 -10.36 -3.05 1.35
N ALA A 131 -9.38 -2.35 1.93
CA ALA A 131 -9.32 -2.21 3.38
C ALA A 131 -10.45 -1.29 3.90
N ASP A 132 -10.98 -1.62 5.06
CA ASP A 132 -12.05 -0.87 5.73
C ASP A 132 -11.58 0.43 6.42
N GLY A 133 -10.31 0.80 6.23
CA GLY A 133 -9.64 2.00 6.71
C GLY A 133 -8.13 1.85 6.63
N LEU A 134 -7.40 2.94 6.77
CA LEU A 134 -5.94 2.92 6.60
C LEU A 134 -5.24 2.10 7.68
N THR A 135 -5.76 2.08 8.91
CA THR A 135 -5.21 1.25 10.01
C THR A 135 -5.43 -0.25 9.82
N GLY A 136 -6.32 -0.66 8.90
CA GLY A 136 -6.57 -2.04 8.50
C GLY A 136 -5.71 -2.51 7.31
N THR A 137 -4.94 -1.62 6.69
CA THR A 137 -4.03 -1.98 5.59
C THR A 137 -2.88 -2.84 6.10
N TRP A 138 -2.43 -3.82 5.30
CA TRP A 138 -1.41 -4.75 5.78
C TRP A 138 -0.08 -4.08 6.15
N PRO A 139 0.39 -3.00 5.45
CA PRO A 139 1.62 -2.34 5.86
C PRO A 139 1.49 -1.62 7.21
N VAL A 140 0.33 -1.00 7.50
CA VAL A 140 0.10 -0.32 8.78
C VAL A 140 -0.07 -1.32 9.92
N VAL A 141 -0.78 -2.43 9.69
CA VAL A 141 -0.88 -3.54 10.67
C VAL A 141 0.50 -4.11 10.99
N ALA A 142 1.32 -4.36 9.97
CA ALA A 142 2.68 -4.86 10.14
C ALA A 142 3.57 -3.86 10.89
N ALA A 143 3.49 -2.57 10.55
CA ALA A 143 4.25 -1.51 11.20
C ALA A 143 3.91 -1.37 12.69
N ALA A 144 2.63 -1.43 13.03
CA ALA A 144 2.18 -1.40 14.43
C ALA A 144 2.74 -2.58 15.24
N LEU A 145 2.70 -3.79 14.67
CA LEU A 145 3.25 -4.99 15.31
C LEU A 145 4.78 -4.97 15.41
N GLY A 146 5.47 -4.41 14.40
CA GLY A 146 6.93 -4.26 14.38
C GLY A 146 7.45 -3.08 15.20
N GLY A 147 6.58 -2.20 15.69
CA GLY A 147 6.97 -0.97 16.40
C GLY A 147 7.80 -0.03 15.52
N VAL A 148 7.42 0.10 14.23
CA VAL A 148 8.10 0.95 13.25
C VAL A 148 7.14 1.99 12.67
N GLU A 149 7.69 3.04 12.05
CA GLU A 149 6.94 4.01 11.28
C GLU A 149 6.97 3.59 9.79
N VAL A 150 5.80 3.39 9.16
CA VAL A 150 5.74 3.05 7.74
C VAL A 150 5.47 4.27 6.86
N ILE A 151 6.30 4.43 5.82
CA ILE A 151 6.07 5.31 4.67
C ILE A 151 5.68 4.42 3.51
N ASN A 152 4.38 4.40 3.18
CA ASN A 152 3.86 3.59 2.08
C ASN A 152 3.83 4.40 0.78
N LEU A 153 4.73 4.07 -0.15
CA LEU A 153 4.87 4.65 -1.48
C LEU A 153 4.20 3.78 -2.57
N SER A 154 3.25 2.94 -2.19
CA SER A 154 2.58 2.03 -3.13
C SER A 154 1.69 2.77 -4.11
N GLN A 155 1.65 2.27 -5.34
CA GLN A 155 0.91 2.84 -6.45
C GLN A 155 -0.06 1.82 -7.04
N ALA A 156 -1.35 2.04 -6.82
CA ALA A 156 -2.40 1.16 -7.35
C ALA A 156 -2.34 1.12 -8.88
N GLY A 157 -2.27 -0.08 -9.46
CA GLY A 157 -2.17 -0.28 -10.90
C GLY A 157 -0.83 0.06 -11.54
N ASN A 158 0.14 0.65 -10.80
CA ASN A 158 1.35 1.27 -11.35
C ASN A 158 2.65 0.87 -10.66
N ALA A 159 2.74 -0.32 -10.08
CA ALA A 159 4.01 -0.83 -9.56
C ALA A 159 4.81 -1.47 -10.71
N LEU A 160 5.41 -0.64 -11.56
CA LEU A 160 6.01 -1.01 -12.85
C LEU A 160 7.53 -0.80 -12.90
N LEU A 161 8.19 -0.69 -11.73
CA LEU A 161 9.63 -0.42 -11.63
C LEU A 161 10.03 0.94 -12.22
N ASP A 162 9.18 1.96 -12.02
CA ASP A 162 9.36 3.27 -12.59
C ASP A 162 10.57 4.03 -12.02
N PRO A 163 11.36 4.70 -12.87
CA PRO A 163 12.56 5.42 -12.41
C PRO A 163 12.30 6.55 -11.42
N TYR A 164 11.12 7.20 -11.45
CA TYR A 164 10.78 8.25 -10.49
C TYR A 164 10.51 7.67 -9.11
N VAL A 165 9.85 6.50 -9.05
CA VAL A 165 9.57 5.80 -7.78
C VAL A 165 10.87 5.38 -7.11
N VAL A 166 11.77 4.74 -7.85
CA VAL A 166 13.02 4.25 -7.27
C VAL A 166 13.92 5.40 -6.79
N ARG A 167 13.94 6.53 -7.50
CA ARG A 167 14.65 7.73 -7.02
C ARG A 167 14.00 8.30 -5.75
N THR A 168 12.68 8.29 -5.64
CA THR A 168 11.98 8.69 -4.41
C THR A 168 12.37 7.78 -3.24
N ILE A 169 12.43 6.45 -3.46
CA ILE A 169 12.88 5.50 -2.42
C ILE A 169 14.34 5.79 -2.04
N ARG A 170 15.24 5.94 -3.02
CA ARG A 170 16.65 6.25 -2.82
C ARG A 170 16.86 7.49 -1.96
N ASP A 171 16.07 8.55 -2.22
CA ASP A 171 16.24 9.86 -1.60
C ASP A 171 15.43 10.01 -0.27
N THR A 172 14.58 9.03 0.07
CA THR A 172 13.81 9.03 1.31
C THR A 172 14.60 8.36 2.43
N PRO A 173 14.92 9.02 3.54
CA PRO A 173 15.62 8.38 4.66
C PRO A 173 14.84 7.17 5.17
N ALA A 174 15.50 6.02 5.26
CA ALA A 174 14.90 4.75 5.65
C ALA A 174 15.87 3.89 6.47
N ASP A 175 15.36 3.27 7.54
CA ASP A 175 16.07 2.24 8.29
C ASP A 175 15.75 0.83 7.76
N LEU A 176 14.65 0.68 7.04
CA LEU A 176 14.13 -0.56 6.49
C LEU A 176 13.46 -0.26 5.15
N ILE A 177 13.65 -1.12 4.15
CA ILE A 177 12.99 -0.98 2.85
C ILE A 177 12.34 -2.30 2.45
N SER A 178 11.13 -2.25 1.88
CA SER A 178 10.53 -3.42 1.22
C SER A 178 9.85 -3.06 -0.09
N LEU A 179 9.96 -3.98 -1.04
CA LEU A 179 9.39 -3.88 -2.38
C LEU A 179 8.49 -5.08 -2.63
N LYS A 180 7.21 -4.86 -2.95
CA LYS A 180 6.28 -5.93 -3.35
C LYS A 180 5.82 -5.69 -4.78
N VAL A 181 6.49 -6.34 -5.73
CA VAL A 181 6.35 -6.09 -7.17
C VAL A 181 5.95 -7.34 -7.94
N GLY A 182 5.39 -7.17 -9.13
CA GLY A 182 5.09 -8.24 -10.08
C GLY A 182 3.65 -8.29 -10.55
N ILE A 183 2.66 -8.07 -9.68
CA ILE A 183 1.24 -8.21 -10.07
C ILE A 183 0.87 -7.24 -11.22
N ASN A 184 1.24 -5.96 -11.14
CA ASN A 184 0.96 -5.00 -12.21
C ASN A 184 1.80 -5.27 -13.46
N ILE A 185 2.99 -5.81 -13.31
CA ILE A 185 3.85 -6.21 -14.42
C ILE A 185 3.18 -7.29 -15.26
N VAL A 186 2.58 -8.29 -14.62
CA VAL A 186 1.82 -9.35 -15.29
C VAL A 186 0.49 -8.81 -15.78
N SER A 187 -0.31 -8.18 -14.92
CA SER A 187 -1.68 -7.74 -15.27
C SER A 187 -1.76 -6.71 -16.40
N LEU A 188 -0.66 -5.99 -16.66
CA LEU A 188 -0.57 -5.03 -17.77
C LEU A 188 0.31 -5.52 -18.92
N SER A 189 0.87 -6.74 -18.85
CA SER A 189 1.87 -7.25 -19.80
C SER A 189 3.02 -6.25 -20.04
N ALA A 190 3.46 -5.56 -18.96
CA ALA A 190 4.37 -4.43 -19.06
C ALA A 190 5.80 -4.82 -19.46
N PHE A 191 6.20 -6.07 -19.18
CA PHE A 191 7.54 -6.61 -19.47
C PHE A 191 7.46 -8.00 -20.08
N ARG A 192 8.54 -8.38 -20.75
CA ARG A 192 8.88 -9.76 -21.06
C ARG A 192 10.01 -10.24 -20.15
N LEU A 193 10.19 -11.54 -20.01
CA LEU A 193 11.24 -12.14 -19.15
C LEU A 193 12.64 -11.51 -19.44
N ARG A 194 12.94 -11.33 -20.75
CA ARG A 194 14.24 -10.75 -21.19
C ARG A 194 14.50 -9.34 -20.65
N THR A 195 13.46 -8.53 -20.44
CA THR A 195 13.55 -7.14 -19.99
C THR A 195 13.26 -6.97 -18.52
N PHE A 196 12.55 -7.90 -17.90
CA PHE A 196 12.16 -7.84 -16.49
C PHE A 196 13.37 -7.96 -15.56
N GLY A 197 14.22 -8.97 -15.75
CA GLY A 197 15.41 -9.17 -14.90
C GLY A 197 16.33 -7.93 -14.85
N PRO A 198 16.77 -7.39 -16.01
CA PRO A 198 17.55 -6.15 -16.02
C PRO A 198 16.85 -4.95 -15.36
N ALA A 199 15.54 -4.80 -15.51
CA ALA A 199 14.79 -3.73 -14.86
C ALA A 199 14.80 -3.87 -13.34
N VAL A 200 14.62 -5.09 -12.81
CA VAL A 200 14.72 -5.36 -11.36
C VAL A 200 16.12 -5.06 -10.84
N HIS A 201 17.17 -5.50 -11.56
CA HIS A 201 18.55 -5.19 -11.17
C HIS A 201 18.79 -3.69 -11.09
N GLY A 202 18.41 -2.92 -12.14
CA GLY A 202 18.59 -1.47 -12.17
C GLY A 202 17.80 -0.74 -11.08
N PHE A 203 16.59 -1.25 -10.73
CA PHE A 203 15.79 -0.73 -9.64
C PHE A 203 16.48 -0.94 -8.28
N LEU A 204 17.00 -2.14 -8.02
CA LEU A 204 17.74 -2.46 -6.80
C LEU A 204 19.06 -1.66 -6.71
N ASP A 205 19.80 -1.53 -7.80
CA ASP A 205 21.06 -0.74 -7.84
C ASP A 205 20.77 0.73 -7.50
N THR A 206 19.74 1.32 -8.08
CA THR A 206 19.35 2.71 -7.77
C THR A 206 18.99 2.89 -6.30
N ILE A 207 18.33 1.91 -5.65
CA ILE A 207 18.07 1.97 -4.20
C ILE A 207 19.39 1.93 -3.44
N ARG A 208 20.31 1.04 -3.83
CA ARG A 208 21.62 0.88 -3.17
C ARG A 208 22.51 2.13 -3.27
N ASP A 209 22.34 2.98 -4.31
CA ASP A 209 23.02 4.28 -4.40
C ASP A 209 22.74 5.18 -3.19
N GLY A 210 21.55 5.11 -2.61
CA GLY A 210 21.17 5.90 -1.41
C GLY A 210 21.15 5.08 -0.11
N HIS A 211 21.04 3.76 -0.21
CA HIS A 211 20.84 2.84 0.93
C HIS A 211 21.76 1.61 0.81
N PRO A 212 23.10 1.79 0.90
CA PRO A 212 24.07 0.70 0.66
C PRO A 212 23.88 -0.49 1.61
N ASP A 213 23.56 -0.25 2.88
CA ASP A 213 23.51 -1.26 3.93
C ASP A 213 22.12 -1.44 4.56
N THR A 214 21.12 -0.65 4.12
CA THR A 214 19.77 -0.74 4.67
C THR A 214 19.15 -2.11 4.35
N PRO A 215 18.60 -2.84 5.35
CA PRO A 215 17.88 -4.08 5.09
C PRO A 215 16.75 -3.87 4.07
N LEU A 216 16.81 -4.64 2.97
CA LEU A 216 15.86 -4.56 1.87
C LEU A 216 15.19 -5.91 1.68
N LEU A 217 13.86 -5.96 1.75
CA LEU A 217 13.06 -7.16 1.54
C LEU A 217 12.33 -7.08 0.21
N LEU A 218 12.76 -7.90 -0.75
CA LEU A 218 12.10 -8.09 -2.03
C LEU A 218 10.99 -9.12 -1.87
N ILE A 219 9.74 -8.74 -2.09
CA ILE A 219 8.56 -9.58 -1.92
C ILE A 219 7.98 -9.89 -3.30
N SER A 220 7.86 -11.14 -3.63
CA SER A 220 7.22 -11.59 -4.86
C SER A 220 5.67 -11.50 -4.76
N PRO A 221 4.92 -11.67 -5.87
CA PRO A 221 3.45 -11.57 -5.84
C PRO A 221 2.82 -12.60 -4.92
N VAL A 222 1.73 -12.21 -4.25
CA VAL A 222 0.79 -13.14 -3.59
C VAL A 222 0.11 -14.03 -4.62
N SER A 223 -0.58 -15.07 -4.19
CA SER A 223 -1.37 -15.91 -5.08
C SER A 223 -2.50 -15.13 -5.75
N CYS A 224 -2.68 -15.34 -7.05
CA CYS A 224 -3.81 -14.84 -7.82
C CYS A 224 -4.11 -15.86 -8.94
N PRO A 225 -5.11 -16.73 -8.75
CA PRO A 225 -5.36 -17.89 -9.64
C PRO A 225 -5.45 -17.52 -11.12
N ALA A 226 -6.07 -16.39 -11.45
CA ALA A 226 -6.24 -15.95 -12.84
C ALA A 226 -4.92 -15.67 -13.56
N LEU A 227 -3.84 -15.38 -12.83
CA LEU A 227 -2.53 -14.96 -13.36
C LEU A 227 -1.39 -15.90 -12.99
N GLU A 228 -1.67 -17.01 -12.29
CA GLU A 228 -0.60 -17.93 -11.82
C GLU A 228 0.23 -18.45 -12.98
N GLU A 229 -0.44 -19.07 -13.97
CA GLU A 229 0.18 -19.68 -15.14
C GLU A 229 -0.13 -18.92 -16.42
N THR A 230 -1.12 -18.03 -16.40
CA THR A 230 -1.59 -17.30 -17.58
C THR A 230 -1.10 -15.86 -17.55
N PRO A 231 -0.40 -15.37 -18.58
CA PRO A 231 0.01 -13.99 -18.71
C PRO A 231 -1.18 -13.03 -18.82
N GLY A 232 -0.93 -11.76 -18.47
CA GLY A 232 -1.85 -10.68 -18.81
C GLY A 232 -1.88 -10.37 -20.34
N PRO A 233 -2.57 -9.27 -20.75
CA PRO A 233 -3.19 -8.32 -19.85
C PRO A 233 -4.43 -8.87 -19.16
N THR A 234 -4.92 -8.14 -18.14
CA THR A 234 -6.18 -8.48 -17.47
C THR A 234 -7.35 -7.66 -17.99
N THR A 235 -8.54 -8.23 -17.87
CA THR A 235 -9.83 -7.55 -18.04
C THR A 235 -10.73 -7.85 -16.85
N THR A 236 -11.81 -7.08 -16.71
CA THR A 236 -12.89 -7.40 -15.77
C THR A 236 -13.96 -8.18 -16.50
N GLY A 237 -14.27 -9.38 -16.02
CA GLY A 237 -15.33 -10.22 -16.54
C GLY A 237 -16.75 -9.68 -16.22
N PRO A 238 -17.80 -10.29 -16.78
CA PRO A 238 -19.19 -9.91 -16.52
C PRO A 238 -19.61 -10.07 -15.05
N ASP A 239 -18.91 -10.93 -14.31
CA ASP A 239 -19.09 -11.17 -12.86
C ASP A 239 -18.33 -10.16 -11.97
N GLY A 240 -17.67 -9.16 -12.59
CA GLY A 240 -16.86 -8.18 -11.89
C GLY A 240 -15.47 -8.68 -11.45
N ARG A 241 -15.10 -9.93 -11.78
CA ARG A 241 -13.80 -10.51 -11.40
C ARG A 241 -12.74 -10.29 -12.48
N PHE A 242 -11.49 -10.15 -12.03
CA PHE A 242 -10.36 -10.08 -12.96
C PHE A 242 -10.09 -11.42 -13.63
N ALA A 243 -9.84 -11.38 -14.94
CA ALA A 243 -9.47 -12.52 -15.77
C ALA A 243 -8.28 -12.17 -16.65
N ALA A 244 -7.42 -13.14 -16.94
CA ALA A 244 -6.32 -12.99 -17.89
C ALA A 244 -6.86 -13.06 -19.34
N LEU A 245 -6.25 -12.27 -20.23
CA LEU A 245 -6.53 -12.29 -21.67
C LEU A 245 -5.41 -12.98 -22.47
N GLY A 246 -4.24 -13.22 -21.86
CA GLY A 246 -3.12 -13.89 -22.52
C GLY A 246 -3.33 -15.39 -22.63
N ASP A 247 -2.43 -16.06 -23.34
CA ASP A 247 -2.36 -17.51 -23.46
C ASP A 247 -1.20 -18.04 -22.60
N ALA A 248 -1.42 -19.14 -21.87
CA ALA A 248 -0.37 -19.78 -21.09
C ALA A 248 0.79 -20.26 -21.99
N ALA A 249 0.54 -20.57 -23.25
CA ALA A 249 1.58 -20.92 -24.22
C ALA A 249 2.57 -19.77 -24.48
N ASP A 250 2.16 -18.51 -24.34
CA ASP A 250 3.02 -17.33 -24.55
C ASP A 250 4.16 -17.24 -23.53
N VAL A 251 4.08 -17.97 -22.41
CA VAL A 251 5.16 -18.07 -21.42
C VAL A 251 6.44 -18.65 -22.04
N ALA A 252 6.30 -19.61 -22.96
CA ALA A 252 7.44 -20.17 -23.68
C ALA A 252 8.19 -19.12 -24.52
N ASP A 253 7.48 -18.09 -24.98
CA ASP A 253 8.04 -16.96 -25.74
C ASP A 253 8.43 -15.77 -24.84
N GLY A 254 8.45 -15.98 -23.52
CA GLY A 254 8.90 -15.01 -22.52
C GLY A 254 7.84 -14.05 -22.01
N ALA A 255 6.54 -14.34 -22.20
CA ALA A 255 5.49 -13.64 -21.45
C ALA A 255 5.59 -13.98 -19.95
N LEU A 256 5.15 -13.06 -19.11
CA LEU A 256 5.26 -13.22 -17.66
C LEU A 256 3.94 -13.64 -17.04
N SER A 257 3.93 -14.81 -16.39
CA SER A 257 2.93 -15.21 -15.40
C SER A 257 3.44 -14.91 -13.98
N LEU A 258 2.59 -15.03 -12.97
CA LEU A 258 3.03 -14.83 -11.57
C LEU A 258 4.03 -15.89 -11.12
N ALA A 259 3.90 -17.14 -11.59
CA ALA A 259 4.86 -18.20 -11.32
C ALA A 259 6.25 -17.83 -11.86
N VAL A 260 6.32 -17.35 -13.11
CA VAL A 260 7.59 -16.89 -13.73
C VAL A 260 8.19 -15.71 -12.96
N VAL A 261 7.38 -14.72 -12.62
CA VAL A 261 7.84 -13.53 -11.86
C VAL A 261 8.39 -13.93 -10.49
N ARG A 262 7.72 -14.82 -9.75
CA ARG A 262 8.21 -15.32 -8.46
C ARG A 262 9.56 -16.03 -8.59
N ALA A 263 9.66 -16.95 -9.55
CA ALA A 263 10.90 -17.66 -9.80
C ALA A 263 12.06 -16.72 -10.15
N GLU A 264 11.79 -15.71 -11.00
CA GLU A 264 12.82 -14.75 -11.42
C GLU A 264 13.25 -13.83 -10.27
N LEU A 265 12.32 -13.31 -9.44
CA LEU A 265 12.66 -12.49 -8.27
C LEU A 265 13.47 -13.29 -7.25
N ALA A 266 13.12 -14.56 -6.99
CA ALA A 266 13.89 -15.43 -6.10
C ALA A 266 15.30 -15.67 -6.65
N ARG A 267 15.43 -15.94 -7.97
CA ARG A 267 16.72 -16.12 -8.65
C ARG A 267 17.60 -14.88 -8.56
N ILE A 268 17.00 -13.69 -8.80
CA ILE A 268 17.73 -12.40 -8.71
C ILE A 268 18.23 -12.18 -7.28
N ALA A 269 17.37 -12.36 -6.27
CA ALA A 269 17.74 -12.19 -4.88
C ALA A 269 18.90 -13.14 -4.49
N ALA A 270 18.80 -14.43 -4.84
CA ALA A 270 19.83 -15.41 -4.56
C ALA A 270 21.16 -15.07 -5.26
N ALA A 271 21.11 -14.63 -6.53
CA ALA A 271 22.32 -14.25 -7.27
C ALA A 271 23.01 -13.02 -6.68
N ARG A 272 22.27 -12.09 -6.08
CA ARG A 272 22.82 -10.86 -5.49
C ARG A 272 23.32 -11.07 -4.06
N GLN A 273 22.89 -12.10 -3.37
CA GLN A 273 23.18 -12.31 -1.94
C GLN A 273 24.70 -12.35 -1.61
N ALA A 274 25.52 -12.79 -2.55
CA ALA A 274 26.97 -12.82 -2.38
C ALA A 274 27.61 -11.41 -2.33
N SER A 275 27.03 -10.41 -3.00
CA SER A 275 27.50 -9.02 -3.06
C SER A 275 26.61 -8.06 -2.27
N ASP A 276 25.42 -8.46 -1.87
CA ASP A 276 24.43 -7.66 -1.15
C ASP A 276 23.80 -8.50 0.00
N PRO A 277 24.50 -8.65 1.12
CA PRO A 277 24.04 -9.47 2.25
C PRO A 277 22.81 -8.88 2.94
N HIS A 278 22.45 -7.62 2.66
CA HIS A 278 21.29 -6.94 3.21
C HIS A 278 20.05 -7.03 2.30
N LEU A 279 20.16 -7.73 1.15
CA LEU A 279 19.01 -8.06 0.30
C LEU A 279 18.42 -9.41 0.75
N HIS A 280 17.13 -9.40 1.08
CA HIS A 280 16.35 -10.56 1.47
C HIS A 280 15.21 -10.79 0.49
N HIS A 281 14.69 -12.01 0.43
CA HIS A 281 13.54 -12.36 -0.40
C HIS A 281 12.45 -13.02 0.45
N LEU A 282 11.19 -12.68 0.16
CA LEU A 282 10.00 -13.32 0.70
C LEU A 282 9.09 -13.75 -0.44
N ASP A 283 8.72 -15.02 -0.48
CA ASP A 283 7.66 -15.47 -1.38
C ASP A 283 6.32 -14.88 -0.92
N GLY A 284 5.67 -14.11 -1.81
CA GLY A 284 4.41 -13.46 -1.45
C GLY A 284 3.29 -14.42 -1.09
N ARG A 285 3.38 -15.70 -1.49
CA ARG A 285 2.42 -16.74 -1.10
C ARG A 285 2.45 -17.04 0.41
N GLU A 286 3.53 -16.71 1.10
CA GLU A 286 3.57 -16.77 2.57
C GLU A 286 2.67 -15.69 3.21
N LEU A 287 2.37 -14.60 2.49
CA LEU A 287 1.43 -13.58 2.96
C LEU A 287 -0.01 -13.92 2.61
N LEU A 288 -0.26 -14.41 1.38
CA LEU A 288 -1.56 -14.91 0.91
C LEU A 288 -1.32 -16.03 -0.10
N GLY A 289 -1.62 -17.24 0.31
CA GLY A 289 -1.33 -18.49 -0.41
C GLY A 289 -2.45 -18.91 -1.40
N PRO A 290 -2.21 -19.99 -2.15
CA PRO A 290 -3.17 -20.51 -3.14
C PRO A 290 -4.49 -20.99 -2.50
N ASP A 291 -4.44 -21.51 -1.27
CA ASP A 291 -5.62 -22.03 -0.56
C ASP A 291 -6.53 -20.89 -0.03
N GLU A 292 -6.16 -19.63 -0.24
CA GLU A 292 -6.88 -18.45 0.20
C GLU A 292 -7.47 -17.65 -0.99
N ALA A 293 -7.74 -18.29 -2.12
CA ALA A 293 -8.28 -17.65 -3.32
C ALA A 293 -9.67 -17.00 -3.09
N ASP A 294 -10.45 -17.53 -2.17
CA ASP A 294 -11.76 -17.00 -1.77
C ASP A 294 -11.65 -15.66 -1.00
N ASP A 295 -10.46 -15.35 -0.50
CA ASP A 295 -10.17 -14.07 0.13
C ASP A 295 -9.84 -12.94 -0.85
N LEU A 296 -9.88 -13.21 -2.15
CA LEU A 296 -9.75 -12.20 -3.20
C LEU A 296 -11.13 -11.67 -3.60
N ALA A 297 -11.46 -10.45 -3.20
CA ALA A 297 -12.79 -9.85 -3.37
C ALA A 297 -13.27 -9.84 -4.83
N ASP A 298 -12.38 -9.45 -5.74
CA ASP A 298 -12.62 -9.37 -7.19
C ASP A 298 -11.76 -10.36 -8.00
N GLY A 299 -11.19 -11.37 -7.33
CA GLY A 299 -10.27 -12.33 -7.93
C GLY A 299 -8.81 -11.87 -7.99
N LEU A 300 -8.51 -10.64 -7.55
CA LEU A 300 -7.17 -10.06 -7.54
C LEU A 300 -6.84 -9.36 -6.22
N HIS A 301 -7.76 -8.57 -5.66
CA HIS A 301 -7.53 -7.77 -4.48
C HIS A 301 -7.99 -8.48 -3.21
N PRO A 302 -7.12 -8.60 -2.20
CA PRO A 302 -7.48 -9.20 -0.92
C PRO A 302 -8.60 -8.45 -0.20
N THR A 303 -9.48 -9.19 0.49
CA THR A 303 -10.49 -8.62 1.39
C THR A 303 -9.84 -7.90 2.57
N ALA A 304 -10.61 -7.06 3.29
CA ALA A 304 -10.14 -6.37 4.49
C ALA A 304 -9.58 -7.34 5.56
N ALA A 305 -10.21 -8.52 5.72
CA ALA A 305 -9.74 -9.55 6.64
C ALA A 305 -8.41 -10.16 6.19
N ALA A 306 -8.26 -10.43 4.89
CA ALA A 306 -7.03 -10.93 4.31
C ALA A 306 -5.87 -9.93 4.46
N TYR A 307 -6.09 -8.63 4.24
CA TYR A 307 -5.07 -7.62 4.48
C TYR A 307 -4.55 -7.65 5.92
N ARG A 308 -5.43 -7.77 6.92
CA ARG A 308 -5.00 -7.88 8.33
C ARG A 308 -4.16 -9.13 8.58
N ARG A 309 -4.51 -10.28 7.96
CA ARG A 309 -3.71 -11.51 8.06
C ARG A 309 -2.35 -11.34 7.40
N MET A 310 -2.31 -10.76 6.20
CA MET A 310 -1.04 -10.44 5.52
C MET A 310 -0.13 -9.59 6.40
N GLY A 311 -0.66 -8.56 7.04
CA GLY A 311 0.10 -7.70 7.96
C GLY A 311 0.69 -8.46 9.14
N LYS A 312 -0.09 -9.37 9.75
CA LYS A 312 0.38 -10.23 10.85
C LYS A 312 1.47 -11.20 10.38
N ARG A 313 1.29 -11.84 9.22
CA ARG A 313 2.27 -12.77 8.64
C ARG A 313 3.57 -12.05 8.27
N PHE A 314 3.44 -10.88 7.63
CA PHE A 314 4.61 -10.05 7.34
C PHE A 314 5.37 -9.69 8.62
N ALA A 315 4.67 -9.24 9.66
CA ALA A 315 5.31 -8.88 10.93
C ALA A 315 6.00 -10.06 11.59
N ALA A 316 5.37 -11.24 11.58
CA ALA A 316 5.94 -12.47 12.13
C ALA A 316 7.19 -12.93 11.36
N HIS A 317 7.26 -12.69 10.04
CA HIS A 317 8.44 -12.98 9.24
C HIS A 317 9.51 -11.90 9.37
N ALA A 318 9.16 -10.64 9.10
CA ALA A 318 10.15 -9.58 8.92
C ALA A 318 10.75 -9.08 10.24
N PHE A 319 9.95 -9.00 11.30
CA PHE A 319 10.38 -8.47 12.61
C PHE A 319 10.71 -9.57 13.64
N ALA A 320 10.74 -10.84 13.24
CA ALA A 320 11.24 -11.93 14.08
C ALA A 320 12.69 -11.70 14.51
N THR A 321 13.15 -12.41 15.55
CA THR A 321 14.53 -12.30 16.07
C THR A 321 15.60 -12.62 15.03
N ASP A 322 15.28 -13.48 14.09
CA ASP A 322 16.11 -13.89 12.94
C ASP A 322 15.63 -13.28 11.61
N GLY A 323 14.57 -12.47 11.67
CA GLY A 323 13.97 -11.85 10.49
C GLY A 323 14.83 -10.74 9.88
N PRO A 324 14.57 -10.39 8.59
CA PRO A 324 15.37 -9.38 7.87
C PRO A 324 15.29 -7.98 8.50
N PHE A 325 14.23 -7.68 9.23
CA PHE A 325 13.99 -6.39 9.88
C PHE A 325 14.15 -6.44 11.40
N ARG A 326 14.84 -7.49 11.92
CA ARG A 326 15.10 -7.62 13.35
C ARG A 326 15.74 -6.33 13.93
N ARG A 327 15.54 -6.09 15.20
CA ARG A 327 16.32 -5.07 15.92
C ARG A 327 17.74 -5.59 16.12
N VAL A 328 18.70 -4.86 15.63
CA VAL A 328 20.11 -5.05 16.01
C VAL A 328 20.27 -4.36 17.36
N SER A 329 20.61 -5.13 18.39
CA SER A 329 20.85 -4.64 19.77
C SER A 329 22.11 -3.77 19.83
#